data_23efb91eee758fbece9495f69901a738
#
_entry.id   23efb91eee758fbece9495f69901a738
#
_cell.length_a   1.000
_cell.length_b   1.000
_cell.length_c   1.000
_cell.angle_alpha   90.00
_cell.angle_beta   90.00
_cell.angle_gamma   90.00
#
_symmetry.space_group_name_H-M   'P 1'
#
loop_
_entity.id
_entity.type
_entity.pdbx_description
1 polymer ?
#
loop_
_entity_poly.entity_id
_entity_poly.type
_entity_poly.pdbx_seq_one_letter_code
_entity_poly.pdbx_strand_id
1 'polypeptide(L)'
;MPLRKTLTATTLAFGLAVTAGAMTALSPQSAAAQSAADYSGEQIEAFTMAYLEVMDLREQYVPQLEAAGSEDEQRALIEEANAEIVEAIEGTEGLTLEDYEAIAQAASEDQELQTRIVTRLEEMQQGGE
;
A
#
# COMPACT_ATOMS: atom_id res chain seq x y z
N MET A 1 -28.82 27.35 25.97
CA MET A 1 -29.15 26.24 25.07
C MET A 1 -27.83 25.76 24.44
N PRO A 2 -27.29 24.63 24.86
CA PRO A 2 -26.08 24.14 24.24
C PRO A 2 -26.40 23.38 22.94
N LEU A 3 -25.91 23.88 21.82
CA LEU A 3 -25.95 23.18 20.56
C LEU A 3 -24.96 22.02 20.61
N ARG A 4 -25.46 20.81 20.64
CA ARG A 4 -24.66 19.60 20.47
C ARG A 4 -24.33 19.46 18.98
N LYS A 5 -23.07 19.73 18.63
CA LYS A 5 -22.53 19.38 17.33
C LYS A 5 -22.29 17.86 17.32
N THR A 6 -23.15 17.14 16.63
CA THR A 6 -22.93 15.73 16.32
C THR A 6 -21.92 15.65 15.19
N LEU A 7 -20.71 15.21 15.50
CA LEU A 7 -19.72 14.78 14.50
C LEU A 7 -20.18 13.44 13.94
N THR A 8 -20.70 13.47 12.74
CA THR A 8 -20.94 12.26 11.95
C THR A 8 -19.62 11.83 11.34
N ALA A 9 -19.04 10.77 11.87
CA ALA A 9 -17.91 10.09 11.25
C ALA A 9 -18.41 9.37 9.99
N THR A 10 -18.06 9.91 8.82
CA THR A 10 -18.33 9.26 7.53
C THR A 10 -17.26 8.21 7.29
N THR A 11 -17.60 6.96 7.55
CA THR A 11 -16.78 5.81 7.16
C THR A 11 -16.92 5.64 5.66
N LEU A 12 -15.87 5.96 4.91
CA LEU A 12 -15.75 5.65 3.48
C LEU A 12 -15.51 4.14 3.33
N ALA A 13 -16.61 3.41 3.14
CA ALA A 13 -16.56 2.03 2.68
C ALA A 13 -16.38 2.03 1.16
N PHE A 14 -15.20 1.61 0.68
CA PHE A 14 -14.97 1.30 -0.73
C PHE A 14 -15.69 -0.01 -1.05
N GLY A 15 -16.93 0.10 -1.49
CA GLY A 15 -17.70 -1.02 -2.00
C GLY A 15 -17.61 -1.08 -3.52
N LEU A 16 -16.83 -2.02 -4.06
CA LEU A 16 -16.91 -2.43 -5.45
C LEU A 16 -18.07 -3.43 -5.59
N ALA A 17 -19.20 -2.96 -6.09
CA ALA A 17 -20.29 -3.84 -6.52
C ALA A 17 -20.01 -4.29 -7.94
N VAL A 18 -19.64 -5.55 -8.13
CA VAL A 18 -19.65 -6.24 -9.43
C VAL A 18 -20.85 -7.17 -9.45
N THR A 19 -21.81 -6.84 -10.32
CA THR A 19 -23.02 -7.61 -10.57
C THR A 19 -22.75 -8.86 -11.39
N ALA A 20 -23.41 -9.92 -10.97
CA ALA A 20 -23.58 -11.27 -11.46
C ALA A 20 -23.54 -11.52 -12.98
N GLY A 21 -22.93 -12.66 -13.32
CA GLY A 21 -23.20 -13.36 -14.57
C GLY A 21 -22.33 -14.60 -14.76
N ALA A 22 -23.00 -15.77 -14.73
CA ALA A 22 -22.58 -17.08 -15.20
C ALA A 22 -21.70 -17.95 -14.28
N MET A 23 -22.38 -18.97 -13.76
CA MET A 23 -21.83 -20.17 -13.12
C MET A 23 -20.91 -20.92 -14.08
N THR A 24 -19.63 -20.89 -13.79
CA THR A 24 -18.73 -22.01 -14.05
C THR A 24 -18.10 -22.35 -12.72
N ALA A 25 -18.26 -23.60 -12.30
CA ALA A 25 -17.62 -24.13 -11.12
C ALA A 25 -16.09 -24.16 -11.34
N LEU A 26 -15.46 -23.04 -11.06
CA LEU A 26 -14.03 -22.98 -10.82
C LEU A 26 -13.86 -23.28 -9.34
N SER A 27 -13.24 -24.40 -9.07
CA SER A 27 -12.70 -24.73 -7.76
C SER A 27 -12.03 -23.48 -7.20
N PRO A 28 -12.23 -23.13 -5.92
CA PRO A 28 -11.41 -22.10 -5.31
C PRO A 28 -9.97 -22.62 -5.35
N GLN A 29 -9.21 -22.11 -6.31
CA GLN A 29 -7.78 -22.16 -6.23
C GLN A 29 -7.50 -21.25 -5.02
N SER A 30 -7.28 -21.88 -3.88
CA SER A 30 -6.72 -21.20 -2.72
C SER A 30 -5.44 -20.54 -3.25
N ALA A 31 -5.47 -19.23 -3.40
CA ALA A 31 -4.23 -18.47 -3.43
C ALA A 31 -3.56 -18.83 -2.12
N ALA A 32 -2.63 -19.78 -2.18
CA ALA A 32 -1.82 -20.15 -1.04
C ALA A 32 -1.16 -18.84 -0.61
N ALA A 33 -1.54 -18.34 0.54
CA ALA A 33 -0.87 -17.21 1.14
C ALA A 33 0.60 -17.60 1.19
N GLN A 34 1.42 -16.91 0.39
CA GLN A 34 2.86 -17.17 0.38
C GLN A 34 3.36 -16.86 1.79
N SER A 35 3.96 -17.86 2.42
CA SER A 35 4.50 -17.69 3.77
C SER A 35 5.79 -16.88 3.73
N ALA A 36 6.21 -16.36 4.87
CA ALA A 36 7.47 -15.62 5.02
C ALA A 36 8.68 -16.37 4.42
N ALA A 37 8.64 -17.70 4.42
CA ALA A 37 9.68 -18.55 3.85
C ALA A 37 9.73 -18.53 2.32
N ASP A 38 8.65 -18.11 1.65
CA ASP A 38 8.55 -18.11 0.18
C ASP A 38 9.18 -16.86 -0.45
N TYR A 39 9.43 -15.80 0.33
CA TYR A 39 10.07 -14.58 -0.15
C TYR A 39 11.58 -14.60 0.09
N SER A 40 12.35 -14.37 -0.98
CA SER A 40 13.81 -14.27 -0.89
C SER A 40 14.25 -12.99 -0.17
N GLY A 41 15.50 -12.97 0.32
CA GLY A 41 16.08 -11.77 0.89
C GLY A 41 16.10 -10.59 -0.06
N GLU A 42 16.36 -10.86 -1.36
CA GLU A 42 16.37 -9.85 -2.43
C GLU A 42 14.98 -9.26 -2.68
N GLN A 43 13.92 -10.08 -2.65
CA GLN A 43 12.54 -9.59 -2.77
C GLN A 43 12.13 -8.71 -1.59
N ILE A 44 12.52 -9.09 -0.37
CA ILE A 44 12.27 -8.29 0.84
C ILE A 44 13.06 -6.97 0.78
N GLU A 45 14.29 -7.00 0.29
CA GLU A 45 15.09 -5.80 0.09
C GLU A 45 14.44 -4.84 -0.92
N ALA A 46 14.08 -5.35 -2.10
CA ALA A 46 13.40 -4.56 -3.13
C ALA A 46 12.08 -3.99 -2.62
N PHE A 47 11.27 -4.79 -1.92
CA PHE A 47 10.05 -4.32 -1.26
C PHE A 47 10.34 -3.19 -0.27
N THR A 48 11.36 -3.34 0.55
CA THR A 48 11.73 -2.36 1.59
C THR A 48 12.17 -1.04 0.96
N MET A 49 12.95 -1.08 -0.12
CA MET A 49 13.35 0.10 -0.87
C MET A 49 12.15 0.84 -1.46
N ALA A 50 11.28 0.13 -2.16
CA ALA A 50 10.04 0.69 -2.71
C ALA A 50 9.13 1.25 -1.61
N TYR A 51 9.03 0.56 -0.48
CA TYR A 51 8.24 1.01 0.66
C TYR A 51 8.73 2.36 1.23
N LEU A 52 10.04 2.54 1.38
CA LEU A 52 10.62 3.82 1.84
C LEU A 52 10.31 4.94 0.85
N GLU A 53 10.47 4.69 -0.44
CA GLU A 53 10.17 5.67 -1.49
C GLU A 53 8.68 6.05 -1.51
N VAL A 54 7.79 5.08 -1.36
CA VAL A 54 6.34 5.31 -1.21
C VAL A 54 6.03 6.15 0.03
N MET A 55 6.72 5.91 1.13
CA MET A 55 6.55 6.71 2.35
C MET A 55 7.00 8.16 2.15
N ASP A 56 8.13 8.38 1.51
CA ASP A 56 8.65 9.73 1.20
C ASP A 56 7.69 10.48 0.26
N LEU A 57 7.18 9.83 -0.77
CA LEU A 57 6.17 10.40 -1.65
C LEU A 57 4.91 10.81 -0.89
N ARG A 58 4.40 9.94 -0.04
CA ARG A 58 3.22 10.25 0.80
C ARG A 58 3.47 11.46 1.69
N GLU A 59 4.63 11.55 2.31
CA GLU A 59 5.00 12.69 3.15
C GLU A 59 5.04 14.00 2.35
N GLN A 60 5.49 13.97 1.09
CA GLN A 60 5.50 15.12 0.20
C GLN A 60 4.09 15.57 -0.22
N TYR A 61 3.16 14.62 -0.43
CA TYR A 61 1.81 14.92 -0.87
C TYR A 61 0.85 15.35 0.25
N VAL A 62 1.08 14.92 1.50
CA VAL A 62 0.25 15.30 2.64
C VAL A 62 0.05 16.81 2.77
N PRO A 63 1.11 17.65 2.82
CA PRO A 63 0.93 19.10 2.93
C PRO A 63 0.27 19.72 1.70
N GLN A 64 0.46 19.15 0.52
CA GLN A 64 -0.19 19.61 -0.71
C GLN A 64 -1.71 19.32 -0.67
N LEU A 65 -2.10 18.15 -0.18
CA LEU A 65 -3.50 17.78 0.01
C LEU A 65 -4.19 18.65 1.07
N GLU A 66 -3.49 19.01 2.13
CA GLU A 66 -3.99 19.92 3.17
C GLU A 66 -4.14 21.35 2.65
N ALA A 67 -3.27 21.78 1.75
CA ALA A 67 -3.29 23.11 1.13
C ALA A 67 -4.28 23.22 -0.03
N ALA A 68 -4.76 22.10 -0.58
CA ALA A 68 -5.68 22.09 -1.70
C ALA A 68 -7.01 22.79 -1.36
N GLY A 69 -7.39 23.76 -2.17
CA GLY A 69 -8.55 24.61 -1.92
C GLY A 69 -9.89 24.05 -2.41
N SER A 70 -9.87 22.95 -3.18
CA SER A 70 -11.06 22.32 -3.75
C SER A 70 -10.95 20.79 -3.82
N GLU A 71 -12.10 20.13 -3.92
CA GLU A 71 -12.16 18.67 -4.10
C GLU A 71 -11.54 18.23 -5.43
N ASP A 72 -11.61 19.05 -6.47
CA ASP A 72 -11.01 18.75 -7.76
C ASP A 72 -9.48 18.80 -7.71
N GLU A 73 -8.92 19.77 -6.98
CA GLU A 73 -7.47 19.83 -6.72
C GLU A 73 -6.99 18.63 -5.88
N GLN A 74 -7.73 18.27 -4.85
CA GLN A 74 -7.41 17.08 -4.04
C GLN A 74 -7.42 15.81 -4.87
N ARG A 75 -8.41 15.64 -5.73
CA ARG A 75 -8.51 14.48 -6.62
C ARG A 75 -7.34 14.41 -7.60
N ALA A 76 -6.98 15.53 -8.21
CA ALA A 76 -5.84 15.61 -9.11
C ALA A 76 -4.52 15.24 -8.40
N LEU A 77 -4.30 15.72 -7.18
CA LEU A 77 -3.13 15.39 -6.37
C LEU A 77 -3.10 13.90 -5.98
N ILE A 78 -4.25 13.31 -5.67
CA ILE A 78 -4.34 11.87 -5.37
C ILE A 78 -4.02 11.02 -6.61
N GLU A 79 -4.51 11.41 -7.78
CA GLU A 79 -4.21 10.73 -9.05
C GLU A 79 -2.72 10.83 -9.38
N GLU A 80 -2.12 12.00 -9.22
CA GLU A 80 -0.69 12.24 -9.41
C GLU A 80 0.15 11.42 -8.42
N ALA A 81 -0.16 11.48 -7.12
CA ALA A 81 0.52 10.70 -6.09
C ALA A 81 0.45 9.19 -6.36
N ASN A 82 -0.70 8.68 -6.78
CA ASN A 82 -0.86 7.26 -7.11
C ASN A 82 -0.02 6.87 -8.33
N ALA A 83 0.06 7.72 -9.35
CA ALA A 83 0.89 7.47 -10.53
C ALA A 83 2.38 7.42 -10.16
N GLU A 84 2.86 8.36 -9.35
CA GLU A 84 4.25 8.38 -8.88
C GLU A 84 4.58 7.20 -7.97
N ILE A 85 3.65 6.77 -7.10
CA ILE A 85 3.81 5.58 -6.26
C ILE A 85 3.96 4.32 -7.13
N VAL A 86 3.14 4.16 -8.16
CA VAL A 86 3.25 3.03 -9.09
C VAL A 86 4.59 3.07 -9.82
N GLU A 87 5.01 4.24 -10.31
CA GLU A 87 6.30 4.42 -11.00
C GLU A 87 7.48 4.10 -10.08
N ALA A 88 7.44 4.51 -8.81
CA ALA A 88 8.46 4.20 -7.82
C ALA A 88 8.58 2.69 -7.55
N ILE A 89 7.44 2.00 -7.42
CA ILE A 89 7.40 0.56 -7.21
C ILE A 89 7.95 -0.19 -8.43
N GLU A 90 7.46 0.13 -9.63
CA GLU A 90 7.89 -0.50 -10.88
C GLU A 90 9.34 -0.14 -11.27
N GLY A 91 9.82 1.02 -10.85
CA GLY A 91 11.21 1.46 -11.02
C GLY A 91 12.19 0.73 -10.11
N THR A 92 11.71 0.07 -9.06
CA THR A 92 12.55 -0.71 -8.16
C THR A 92 12.95 -2.03 -8.83
N GLU A 93 14.26 -2.25 -8.99
CA GLU A 93 14.79 -3.45 -9.65
C GLU A 93 14.38 -4.72 -8.90
N GLY A 94 13.84 -5.68 -9.64
CA GLY A 94 13.40 -6.96 -9.10
C GLY A 94 12.04 -6.97 -8.41
N LEU A 95 11.26 -5.89 -8.55
CA LEU A 95 9.94 -5.77 -7.95
C LEU A 95 8.91 -5.33 -9.00
N THR A 96 7.76 -5.98 -9.01
CA THR A 96 6.58 -5.54 -9.76
C THR A 96 5.54 -4.98 -8.79
N LEU A 97 4.56 -4.24 -9.31
CA LEU A 97 3.43 -3.77 -8.49
C LEU A 97 2.69 -4.94 -7.84
N GLU A 98 2.50 -6.04 -8.60
CA GLU A 98 1.86 -7.26 -8.08
C GLU A 98 2.66 -7.90 -6.93
N ASP A 99 3.99 -7.96 -7.05
CA ASP A 99 4.88 -8.46 -5.99
C ASP A 99 4.80 -7.57 -4.74
N TYR A 100 4.80 -6.24 -4.93
CA TYR A 100 4.66 -5.29 -3.83
C TYR A 100 3.36 -5.49 -3.06
N GLU A 101 2.24 -5.60 -3.77
CA GLU A 101 0.93 -5.82 -3.16
C GLU A 101 0.85 -7.18 -2.45
N ALA A 102 1.41 -8.23 -3.08
CA ALA A 102 1.44 -9.58 -2.51
C ALA A 102 2.27 -9.63 -1.21
N ILE A 103 3.45 -9.01 -1.20
CA ILE A 103 4.31 -8.94 -0.01
C ILE A 103 3.64 -8.11 1.10
N ALA A 104 3.03 -6.96 0.75
CA ALA A 104 2.32 -6.12 1.71
C ALA A 104 1.15 -6.85 2.35
N GLN A 105 0.38 -7.59 1.57
CA GLN A 105 -0.72 -8.41 2.07
C GLN A 105 -0.22 -9.55 2.95
N ALA A 106 0.78 -10.30 2.49
CA ALA A 106 1.37 -11.40 3.25
C ALA A 106 1.95 -10.91 4.59
N ALA A 107 2.61 -9.75 4.62
CA ALA A 107 3.14 -9.15 5.84
C ALA A 107 2.06 -8.74 6.85
N SER A 108 0.86 -8.44 6.39
CA SER A 108 -0.27 -8.15 7.28
C SER A 108 -0.81 -9.40 8.00
N GLU A 109 -0.58 -10.57 7.44
CA GLU A 109 -1.07 -11.86 7.94
C GLU A 109 0.03 -12.70 8.61
N ASP A 110 1.30 -12.48 8.24
CA ASP A 110 2.46 -13.23 8.70
C ASP A 110 3.40 -12.35 9.53
N GLN A 111 3.46 -12.63 10.82
CA GLN A 111 4.27 -11.87 11.78
C GLN A 111 5.79 -12.07 11.57
N GLU A 112 6.20 -13.22 11.04
CA GLU A 112 7.61 -13.50 10.74
C GLU A 112 8.07 -12.66 9.55
N LEU A 113 7.26 -12.59 8.49
CA LEU A 113 7.53 -11.74 7.33
C LEU A 113 7.57 -10.26 7.73
N GLN A 114 6.61 -9.82 8.54
CA GLN A 114 6.60 -8.46 9.08
C GLN A 114 7.89 -8.14 9.83
N THR A 115 8.36 -9.05 10.68
CA THR A 115 9.60 -8.87 11.45
C THR A 115 10.81 -8.77 10.52
N ARG A 116 10.90 -9.58 9.47
CA ARG A 116 11.98 -9.53 8.48
C ARG A 116 12.01 -8.19 7.75
N ILE A 117 10.84 -7.68 7.36
CA ILE A 117 10.71 -6.36 6.69
C ILE A 117 11.14 -5.25 7.64
N VAL A 118 10.67 -5.23 8.88
CA VAL A 118 11.04 -4.22 9.88
C VAL A 118 12.54 -4.23 10.15
N THR A 119 13.13 -5.40 10.33
CA THR A 119 14.57 -5.54 10.53
C THR A 119 15.35 -4.96 9.35
N ARG A 120 14.90 -5.24 8.13
CA ARG A 120 15.55 -4.70 6.92
C ARG A 120 15.41 -3.17 6.81
N LEU A 121 14.25 -2.63 7.17
CA LEU A 121 14.03 -1.18 7.25
C LEU A 121 15.01 -0.51 8.23
N GLU A 122 15.17 -1.09 9.41
CA GLU A 122 16.10 -0.59 10.43
C GLU A 122 17.55 -0.63 9.95
N GLU A 123 17.96 -1.71 9.31
CA GLU A 123 19.31 -1.84 8.72
C GLU A 123 19.59 -0.79 7.66
N MET A 124 18.61 -0.52 6.77
CA MET A 124 18.73 0.47 5.71
C MET A 124 18.79 1.90 6.26
N GLN A 125 18.03 2.21 7.30
CA GLN A 125 18.06 3.52 7.96
C GLN A 125 19.37 3.76 8.73
N GLN A 126 19.95 2.72 9.31
CA GLN A 126 21.23 2.81 10.03
C GLN A 126 22.44 2.80 9.09
N GLY A 127 22.34 2.17 7.94
CA GLY A 127 23.41 2.11 6.94
C GLY A 127 23.52 3.35 6.04
N GLY A 128 22.59 4.27 6.12
CA GLY A 128 22.53 5.51 5.34
C GLY A 128 23.23 6.72 5.98
N GLU A 129 23.90 6.54 7.11
CA GLU A 129 24.70 7.60 7.77
C GLU A 129 26.17 7.57 7.34
#